data_0d2bf7f6acbb76ca98a05c758fe6233d
#
_entry.id   0d2bf7f6acbb76ca98a05c758fe6233d
#
_cell.length_a   1.000
_cell.length_b   1.000
_cell.length_c   1.000
_cell.angle_alpha   90.00
_cell.angle_beta   90.00
_cell.angle_gamma   90.00
#
_symmetry.space_group_name_H-M   'P 1'
#
loop_
_entity.id
_entity.type
_entity.pdbx_description
1 polymer ?
#
loop_
_entity_poly.entity_id
_entity_poly.type
_entity_poly.pdbx_seq_one_letter_code
_entity_poly.pdbx_strand_id
1 'polypeptide(L)'
;MTVSASAQTLERSQTFDNMYVGINGGVAAKATGNKWLDNLNPHFGMRIGRWFTPVFGLAADGTAYLSNKPYLSTATAIRATNVSLLGTVNFTNWFGGYKGAPRTVEVVGLYGIGWGHLFRNSSKLYPQRAEVYVNNKNGAVAYQPANKWTSKAAIDLAFNFGRQKQWQFYIEPSVTWVFLGTDRQPVAQKMHGLSFSDQQPRYTLNNMAVQVSGGFIYHLPNSNGTHHFKLAGPDMSEINRLNGVINQLRDDLARKPKEREVVKEVIKEVVKEVQVPGKEVKVENLVFVTFAQGKSVLGKEAMAALDIVKPGSHVQVVGTASPEGNPEANQKLSQARADAVAAYLTERGVVVDEATGQGVQGTTSNRLAIVYVK
;
A
#
# COMPACT_ATOMS: atom_id res chain seq x y z
N MET A 1 -15.80 -9.49 4.09
CA MET A 1 -14.41 -9.47 4.56
C MET A 1 -14.03 -8.02 4.78
N THR A 2 -14.00 -7.59 6.02
CA THR A 2 -13.52 -6.26 6.39
C THR A 2 -12.00 -6.32 6.45
N VAL A 3 -11.34 -5.69 5.49
CA VAL A 3 -9.89 -5.49 5.54
C VAL A 3 -9.64 -4.44 6.63
N SER A 4 -9.25 -4.90 7.81
CA SER A 4 -8.70 -4.02 8.84
C SER A 4 -7.33 -3.56 8.34
N ALA A 5 -7.28 -2.40 7.70
CA ALA A 5 -6.03 -1.69 7.49
C ALA A 5 -5.56 -1.15 8.85
N SER A 6 -4.87 -1.98 9.63
CA SER A 6 -4.06 -1.45 10.70
C SER A 6 -2.97 -0.60 10.02
N ALA A 7 -2.92 0.68 10.31
CA ALA A 7 -1.85 1.57 9.86
C ALA A 7 -0.55 1.08 10.52
N GLN A 8 0.16 0.18 9.83
CA GLN A 8 1.47 -0.27 10.25
C GLN A 8 2.44 0.89 10.04
N THR A 9 3.02 1.37 11.12
CA THR A 9 4.04 2.40 11.05
C THR A 9 5.34 1.77 10.53
N LEU A 10 5.86 2.29 9.43
CA LEU A 10 7.15 1.88 8.87
C LEU A 10 8.27 2.75 9.43
N GLU A 11 9.46 2.17 9.59
CA GLU A 11 10.66 2.97 9.82
C GLU A 11 10.88 3.94 8.65
N ARG A 12 11.37 5.14 8.95
CA ARG A 12 11.61 6.17 7.94
C ARG A 12 12.67 5.68 6.96
N SER A 13 12.29 5.59 5.68
CA SER A 13 13.20 5.25 4.58
C SER A 13 13.96 6.49 4.11
N GLN A 14 15.24 6.32 3.78
CA GLN A 14 16.05 7.34 3.12
C GLN A 14 15.83 7.33 1.60
N THR A 15 16.39 8.32 0.90
CA THR A 15 16.15 8.53 -0.55
C THR A 15 16.56 7.33 -1.41
N PHE A 16 17.59 6.59 -1.04
CA PHE A 16 18.08 5.44 -1.80
C PHE A 16 17.71 4.08 -1.21
N ASP A 17 16.90 4.06 -0.15
CA ASP A 17 16.42 2.81 0.42
C ASP A 17 15.39 2.12 -0.49
N ASN A 18 15.33 0.80 -0.37
CA ASN A 18 14.40 -0.09 -1.08
C ASN A 18 14.57 -0.04 -2.61
N MET A 19 15.77 0.27 -3.06
CA MET A 19 16.13 0.13 -4.48
C MET A 19 16.52 -1.31 -4.81
N TYR A 20 16.31 -1.66 -6.06
CA TYR A 20 16.70 -2.96 -6.58
C TYR A 20 17.21 -2.86 -8.00
N VAL A 21 18.04 -3.82 -8.37
CA VAL A 21 18.54 -4.01 -9.74
C VAL A 21 18.32 -5.47 -10.13
N GLY A 22 18.04 -5.69 -11.40
CA GLY A 22 17.79 -7.04 -11.90
C GLY A 22 18.15 -7.21 -13.36
N ILE A 23 18.30 -8.45 -13.75
CA ILE A 23 18.48 -8.89 -15.13
C ILE A 23 17.39 -9.89 -15.46
N ASN A 24 16.97 -9.91 -16.71
CA ASN A 24 15.99 -10.86 -17.20
C ASN A 24 16.32 -11.34 -18.61
N GLY A 25 15.69 -12.42 -18.98
CA GLY A 25 15.72 -12.95 -20.32
C GLY A 25 14.51 -13.82 -20.59
N GLY A 26 14.15 -13.96 -21.83
CA GLY A 26 12.96 -14.71 -22.19
C GLY A 26 12.71 -14.74 -23.67
N VAL A 27 11.47 -14.97 -24.03
CA VAL A 27 11.00 -15.05 -25.40
C VAL A 27 9.77 -14.19 -25.62
N ALA A 28 9.67 -13.60 -26.80
CA ALA A 28 8.55 -12.77 -27.23
C ALA A 28 8.03 -13.22 -28.59
N ALA A 29 6.73 -13.14 -28.77
CA ALA A 29 6.08 -13.37 -30.05
C ALA A 29 4.97 -12.34 -30.27
N LYS A 30 4.66 -12.05 -31.53
CA LYS A 30 3.48 -11.27 -31.88
C LYS A 30 2.20 -12.05 -31.50
N ALA A 31 1.20 -11.38 -30.95
CA ALA A 31 0.00 -12.02 -30.46
C ALA A 31 -0.88 -12.64 -31.57
N THR A 32 -0.87 -12.07 -32.76
CA THR A 32 -1.72 -12.50 -33.89
C THR A 32 -0.95 -12.66 -35.19
N GLY A 33 -1.51 -13.42 -36.12
CA GLY A 33 -0.95 -13.60 -37.46
C GLY A 33 0.36 -14.40 -37.50
N ASN A 34 0.57 -15.30 -36.54
CA ASN A 34 1.85 -15.95 -36.32
C ASN A 34 1.69 -17.39 -35.83
N LYS A 35 2.57 -18.28 -36.30
CA LYS A 35 2.75 -19.57 -35.64
C LYS A 35 3.65 -19.34 -34.43
N TRP A 36 3.06 -19.41 -33.25
CA TRP A 36 3.68 -18.98 -32.00
C TRP A 36 5.07 -19.57 -31.75
N LEU A 37 5.19 -20.89 -31.80
CA LEU A 37 6.45 -21.60 -31.51
C LEU A 37 7.53 -21.34 -32.55
N ASP A 38 7.17 -21.12 -33.82
CA ASP A 38 8.13 -20.90 -34.91
C ASP A 38 8.68 -19.45 -34.94
N ASN A 39 8.03 -18.53 -34.23
CA ASN A 39 8.33 -17.10 -34.26
C ASN A 39 8.65 -16.52 -32.89
N LEU A 40 9.12 -17.34 -31.97
CA LEU A 40 9.67 -16.88 -30.70
C LEU A 40 11.00 -16.15 -30.92
N ASN A 41 11.06 -14.91 -30.49
CA ASN A 41 12.27 -14.10 -30.52
C ASN A 41 12.83 -13.99 -29.11
N PRO A 42 14.09 -14.38 -28.89
CA PRO A 42 14.70 -14.22 -27.58
C PRO A 42 14.90 -12.73 -27.27
N HIS A 43 14.85 -12.41 -26.02
CA HIS A 43 15.17 -11.08 -25.50
C HIS A 43 15.94 -11.19 -24.19
N PHE A 44 16.66 -10.14 -23.87
CA PHE A 44 17.29 -9.94 -22.58
C PHE A 44 17.05 -8.51 -22.12
N GLY A 45 17.11 -8.29 -20.83
CA GLY A 45 16.82 -6.99 -20.27
C GLY A 45 17.45 -6.76 -18.91
N MET A 46 17.33 -5.52 -18.48
CA MET A 46 17.74 -5.05 -17.17
C MET A 46 16.58 -4.24 -16.55
N ARG A 47 16.44 -4.38 -15.24
CA ARG A 47 15.45 -3.63 -14.47
C ARG A 47 16.12 -2.94 -13.30
N ILE A 48 15.82 -1.67 -13.09
CA ILE A 48 16.15 -0.94 -11.89
C ILE A 48 14.86 -0.35 -11.34
N GLY A 49 14.66 -0.45 -10.04
CA GLY A 49 13.42 0.07 -9.44
C GLY A 49 13.59 0.42 -7.98
N ARG A 50 12.54 1.01 -7.45
CA ARG A 50 12.44 1.40 -6.06
C ARG A 50 11.03 1.17 -5.55
N TRP A 51 10.94 0.60 -4.37
CA TRP A 51 9.68 0.55 -3.61
C TRP A 51 9.58 1.80 -2.73
N PHE A 52 8.49 2.54 -2.84
CA PHE A 52 8.19 3.69 -2.00
C PHE A 52 7.43 3.28 -0.74
N THR A 53 6.61 2.25 -0.88
CA THR A 53 5.90 1.56 0.20
C THR A 53 6.02 0.05 -0.03
N PRO A 54 5.66 -0.79 0.94
CA PRO A 54 5.61 -2.24 0.71
C PRO A 54 4.65 -2.68 -0.39
N VAL A 55 3.77 -1.77 -0.85
CA VAL A 55 2.75 -2.05 -1.86
C VAL A 55 3.08 -1.39 -3.20
N PHE A 56 3.54 -0.14 -3.19
CA PHE A 56 3.74 0.66 -4.40
C PHE A 56 5.20 0.98 -4.65
N GLY A 57 5.61 0.86 -5.90
CA GLY A 57 6.95 1.17 -6.37
C GLY A 57 6.96 1.67 -7.81
N LEU A 58 8.14 1.93 -8.31
CA LEU A 58 8.42 2.33 -9.69
C LEU A 58 9.64 1.58 -10.21
N ALA A 59 9.61 1.17 -11.48
CA ALA A 59 10.71 0.51 -12.14
C ALA A 59 10.98 1.10 -13.53
N ALA A 60 12.23 1.20 -13.87
CA ALA A 60 12.69 1.35 -15.27
C ALA A 60 13.13 -0.02 -15.78
N ASP A 61 12.57 -0.42 -16.91
CA ASP A 61 12.81 -1.73 -17.52
C ASP A 61 13.33 -1.52 -18.93
N GLY A 62 14.55 -1.98 -19.22
CA GLY A 62 15.18 -1.93 -20.51
C GLY A 62 15.25 -3.34 -21.12
N THR A 63 14.70 -3.53 -22.32
CA THR A 63 14.67 -4.81 -23.02
C THR A 63 15.28 -4.69 -24.41
N ALA A 64 16.14 -5.64 -24.77
CA ALA A 64 16.71 -5.78 -26.10
C ALA A 64 16.20 -7.08 -26.73
N TYR A 65 15.56 -6.97 -27.88
CA TYR A 65 15.01 -8.09 -28.65
C TYR A 65 16.00 -8.56 -29.68
N LEU A 66 16.32 -9.85 -29.66
CA LEU A 66 17.18 -10.50 -30.59
C LEU A 66 16.36 -11.12 -31.73
N SER A 67 16.95 -11.30 -32.88
CA SER A 67 16.31 -12.07 -33.93
C SER A 67 16.77 -13.53 -33.89
N ASN A 68 15.82 -14.45 -33.89
CA ASN A 68 16.09 -15.88 -34.12
C ASN A 68 16.42 -16.18 -35.58
N LYS A 69 16.09 -15.26 -36.47
CA LYS A 69 16.43 -15.31 -37.92
C LYS A 69 17.12 -14.01 -38.31
N PRO A 70 18.41 -13.84 -37.99
CA PRO A 70 19.11 -12.60 -38.34
C PRO A 70 19.05 -12.41 -39.87
N TYR A 71 18.66 -11.21 -40.29
CA TYR A 71 18.78 -10.88 -41.70
C TYR A 71 20.27 -10.84 -42.07
N LEU A 72 20.62 -11.41 -43.20
CA LEU A 72 22.00 -11.36 -43.76
C LEU A 72 22.54 -9.93 -43.88
N SER A 73 21.70 -8.95 -43.78
CA SER A 73 21.99 -7.53 -44.01
C SER A 73 21.90 -6.67 -42.74
N THR A 74 21.67 -7.22 -41.54
CA THR A 74 21.69 -6.43 -40.31
C THR A 74 23.08 -6.37 -39.70
N ALA A 75 23.53 -5.16 -39.38
CA ALA A 75 24.81 -4.96 -38.71
C ALA A 75 24.80 -5.39 -37.24
N THR A 76 23.60 -5.64 -36.67
CA THR A 76 23.43 -5.99 -35.26
C THR A 76 22.51 -7.19 -35.07
N ALA A 77 22.81 -8.02 -34.08
CA ALA A 77 21.93 -9.10 -33.65
C ALA A 77 20.66 -8.55 -32.91
N ILE A 78 20.75 -7.36 -32.37
CA ILE A 78 19.62 -6.68 -31.68
C ILE A 78 18.75 -6.05 -32.77
N ARG A 79 17.46 -6.42 -32.74
CA ARG A 79 16.46 -5.90 -33.67
C ARG A 79 15.73 -4.68 -33.17
N ALA A 80 15.43 -4.70 -31.91
CA ALA A 80 14.71 -3.62 -31.26
C ALA A 80 15.16 -3.48 -29.80
N THR A 81 15.01 -2.31 -29.28
CA THR A 81 15.11 -2.04 -27.85
C THR A 81 13.83 -1.37 -27.37
N ASN A 82 13.51 -1.60 -26.12
CA ASN A 82 12.41 -0.91 -25.46
C ASN A 82 12.84 -0.49 -24.06
N VAL A 83 12.57 0.75 -23.69
CA VAL A 83 12.78 1.26 -22.34
C VAL A 83 11.42 1.70 -21.81
N SER A 84 11.00 1.15 -20.68
CA SER A 84 9.70 1.40 -20.09
C SER A 84 9.83 1.91 -18.66
N LEU A 85 8.96 2.83 -18.29
CA LEU A 85 8.74 3.26 -16.91
C LEU A 85 7.44 2.62 -16.43
N LEU A 86 7.56 1.80 -15.39
CA LEU A 86 6.49 0.93 -14.92
C LEU A 86 6.15 1.26 -13.47
N GLY A 87 4.87 1.58 -13.19
CA GLY A 87 4.34 1.51 -11.84
C GLY A 87 4.24 0.05 -11.40
N THR A 88 4.66 -0.24 -10.19
CA THR A 88 4.65 -1.60 -9.62
C THR A 88 3.73 -1.68 -8.41
N VAL A 89 2.95 -2.74 -8.31
CA VAL A 89 1.99 -2.97 -7.23
C VAL A 89 2.17 -4.38 -6.69
N ASN A 90 2.58 -4.50 -5.44
CA ASN A 90 2.64 -5.80 -4.76
C ASN A 90 1.25 -6.19 -4.25
N PHE A 91 0.53 -7.00 -5.03
CA PHE A 91 -0.80 -7.47 -4.69
C PHE A 91 -0.83 -8.32 -3.42
N THR A 92 0.23 -9.11 -3.19
CA THR A 92 0.33 -9.94 -1.99
C THR A 92 0.35 -9.10 -0.72
N ASN A 93 1.05 -7.96 -0.74
CA ASN A 93 1.08 -7.03 0.38
C ASN A 93 -0.16 -6.15 0.43
N TRP A 94 -0.75 -5.80 -0.72
CA TRP A 94 -1.97 -5.01 -0.77
C TRP A 94 -3.14 -5.74 -0.08
N PHE A 95 -3.37 -7.00 -0.45
CA PHE A 95 -4.49 -7.76 0.09
C PHE A 95 -4.18 -8.45 1.43
N GLY A 96 -2.93 -8.85 1.64
CA GLY A 96 -2.50 -9.62 2.82
C GLY A 96 -1.79 -8.81 3.91
N GLY A 97 -1.66 -7.49 3.75
CA GLY A 97 -0.87 -6.60 4.62
C GLY A 97 0.63 -6.93 4.58
N TYR A 98 1.49 -5.99 4.91
CA TYR A 98 2.92 -6.21 5.03
C TYR A 98 3.26 -6.77 6.43
N LYS A 99 4.14 -7.79 6.52
CA LYS A 99 4.47 -8.48 7.77
C LYS A 99 5.85 -8.12 8.34
N GLY A 100 6.47 -7.03 7.87
CA GLY A 100 7.80 -6.59 8.32
C GLY A 100 8.96 -7.21 7.54
N ALA A 101 8.69 -8.19 6.68
CA ALA A 101 9.65 -8.78 5.74
C ALA A 101 8.92 -9.28 4.48
N PRO A 102 9.60 -9.37 3.32
CA PRO A 102 9.04 -9.94 2.10
C PRO A 102 8.64 -11.41 2.32
N ARG A 103 7.49 -11.79 1.75
CA ARG A 103 7.07 -13.19 1.76
C ARG A 103 7.95 -14.02 0.82
N THR A 104 7.96 -15.33 1.00
CA THR A 104 8.71 -16.23 0.11
C THR A 104 8.16 -16.17 -1.31
N VAL A 105 6.84 -16.07 -1.45
CA VAL A 105 6.18 -15.91 -2.75
C VAL A 105 5.33 -14.65 -2.73
N GLU A 106 5.49 -13.82 -3.74
CA GLU A 106 4.73 -12.58 -3.92
C GLU A 106 4.27 -12.44 -5.37
N VAL A 107 3.12 -11.82 -5.55
CA VAL A 107 2.57 -11.47 -6.86
C VAL A 107 2.62 -9.97 -7.02
N VAL A 108 3.33 -9.53 -8.06
CA VAL A 108 3.53 -8.10 -8.35
C VAL A 108 2.97 -7.79 -9.73
N GLY A 109 2.07 -6.82 -9.81
CA GLY A 109 1.60 -6.27 -11.07
C GLY A 109 2.47 -5.10 -11.52
N LEU A 110 2.72 -5.01 -12.82
CA LEU A 110 3.47 -3.92 -13.43
C LEU A 110 2.68 -3.36 -14.60
N TYR A 111 2.61 -2.04 -14.69
CA TYR A 111 1.99 -1.37 -15.82
C TYR A 111 2.65 -0.02 -16.06
N GLY A 112 2.85 0.32 -17.34
CA GLY A 112 3.40 1.61 -17.69
C GLY A 112 3.59 1.85 -19.17
N ILE A 113 4.31 2.91 -19.45
CA ILE A 113 4.61 3.40 -20.79
C ILE A 113 6.10 3.26 -21.08
N GLY A 114 6.41 3.12 -22.35
CA GLY A 114 7.79 2.99 -22.79
C GLY A 114 8.02 3.61 -24.16
N TRP A 115 9.28 3.58 -24.53
CA TRP A 115 9.76 4.01 -25.84
C TRP A 115 10.58 2.87 -26.46
N GLY A 116 10.14 2.46 -27.64
CA GLY A 116 10.78 1.40 -28.41
C GLY A 116 11.50 1.96 -29.63
N HIS A 117 12.69 1.42 -29.91
CA HIS A 117 13.47 1.72 -31.09
C HIS A 117 13.68 0.47 -31.92
N LEU A 118 13.32 0.53 -33.21
CA LEU A 118 13.63 -0.50 -34.20
C LEU A 118 14.92 -0.16 -34.91
N PHE A 119 15.92 -1.04 -34.77
CA PHE A 119 17.16 -0.91 -35.54
C PHE A 119 16.89 -1.22 -37.01
N ARG A 120 17.04 -0.20 -37.80
CA ARG A 120 16.85 -0.30 -39.26
C ARG A 120 18.05 -0.96 -39.89
N ASN A 121 17.78 -1.71 -40.93
CA ASN A 121 18.85 -2.19 -41.78
C ASN A 121 19.46 -1.02 -42.59
N SER A 122 20.66 -0.64 -42.23
CA SER A 122 21.45 0.36 -42.99
C SER A 122 22.12 -0.21 -44.25
N SER A 123 21.81 -1.46 -44.60
CA SER A 123 22.41 -2.12 -45.78
C SER A 123 21.99 -1.40 -47.05
N LYS A 124 22.97 -1.08 -47.83
CA LYS A 124 22.82 -0.49 -49.18
C LYS A 124 21.97 -1.38 -50.11
N LEU A 125 21.81 -2.68 -49.81
CA LEU A 125 21.05 -3.64 -50.60
C LEU A 125 19.53 -3.53 -50.45
N TYR A 126 19.05 -3.10 -49.26
CA TYR A 126 17.61 -2.98 -48.99
C TYR A 126 17.27 -1.75 -48.12
N PRO A 127 17.68 -0.54 -48.52
CA PRO A 127 17.49 0.65 -47.70
C PRO A 127 16.02 0.99 -47.47
N GLN A 128 15.12 0.36 -48.21
CA GLN A 128 13.71 0.74 -48.27
C GLN A 128 12.74 -0.37 -47.84
N ARG A 129 13.13 -1.64 -47.80
CA ARG A 129 12.20 -2.75 -47.59
C ARG A 129 11.69 -2.91 -46.13
N ALA A 130 12.42 -2.48 -45.15
CA ALA A 130 11.95 -2.56 -43.77
C ALA A 130 10.92 -1.44 -43.41
N GLU A 131 10.80 -0.44 -44.25
CA GLU A 131 10.10 0.79 -43.93
C GLU A 131 9.05 1.20 -44.95
N VAL A 132 9.03 0.56 -46.07
CA VAL A 132 8.22 0.95 -47.20
C VAL A 132 7.09 -0.05 -47.40
N TYR A 133 5.88 0.32 -47.07
CA TYR A 133 4.71 -0.31 -47.63
C TYR A 133 4.42 0.32 -48.98
N VAL A 134 4.79 -0.38 -50.04
CA VAL A 134 4.32 0.01 -51.36
C VAL A 134 2.87 -0.42 -51.49
N ASN A 135 1.96 0.53 -51.47
CA ASN A 135 0.57 0.25 -51.88
C ASN A 135 0.59 0.06 -53.39
N ASN A 136 0.58 -1.20 -53.86
CA ASN A 136 0.64 -1.58 -55.26
C ASN A 136 -0.47 -0.93 -56.14
N LYS A 137 -1.50 -0.35 -55.56
CA LYS A 137 -2.56 0.32 -56.31
C LYS A 137 -2.25 1.76 -56.75
N ASN A 138 -1.40 2.49 -55.96
CA ASN A 138 -1.19 3.92 -56.19
C ASN A 138 0.27 4.38 -56.07
N GLY A 139 1.27 3.47 -55.96
CA GLY A 139 2.68 3.83 -55.88
C GLY A 139 3.06 4.63 -54.64
N ALA A 140 2.21 4.73 -53.64
CA ALA A 140 2.49 5.49 -52.43
C ALA A 140 3.42 4.73 -51.49
N VAL A 141 4.45 5.41 -51.01
CA VAL A 141 5.46 4.88 -50.11
C VAL A 141 5.15 5.36 -48.69
N ALA A 142 4.79 4.45 -47.79
CA ALA A 142 4.60 4.77 -46.37
C ALA A 142 5.85 4.31 -45.59
N TYR A 143 6.46 5.21 -44.85
CA TYR A 143 7.59 4.88 -43.97
C TYR A 143 7.07 4.48 -42.58
N GLN A 144 7.57 3.37 -42.03
CA GLN A 144 7.36 3.04 -40.65
C GLN A 144 8.39 3.78 -39.78
N PRO A 145 7.95 4.51 -38.77
CA PRO A 145 8.87 5.17 -37.88
C PRO A 145 9.67 4.16 -37.05
N ALA A 146 10.99 4.46 -36.87
CA ALA A 146 11.87 3.64 -36.06
C ALA A 146 11.53 3.72 -34.57
N ASN A 147 11.08 4.89 -34.15
CA ASN A 147 10.74 5.17 -32.75
C ASN A 147 9.24 5.03 -32.54
N LYS A 148 8.87 4.32 -31.49
CA LYS A 148 7.46 4.04 -31.18
C LYS A 148 7.22 4.17 -29.70
N TRP A 149 6.07 4.72 -29.34
CA TRP A 149 5.56 4.60 -27.98
C TRP A 149 5.09 3.16 -27.74
N THR A 150 5.30 2.68 -26.54
CA THR A 150 4.86 1.36 -26.11
C THR A 150 4.12 1.46 -24.79
N SER A 151 3.31 0.46 -24.49
CA SER A 151 2.74 0.25 -23.16
C SER A 151 2.93 -1.21 -22.78
N LYS A 152 3.40 -1.45 -21.56
CA LYS A 152 3.66 -2.80 -21.04
C LYS A 152 2.76 -3.05 -19.85
N ALA A 153 2.14 -4.24 -19.82
CA ALA A 153 1.47 -4.81 -18.66
C ALA A 153 2.09 -6.17 -18.35
N ALA A 154 2.41 -6.42 -17.09
CA ALA A 154 3.05 -7.64 -16.64
C ALA A 154 2.60 -8.07 -15.26
N ILE A 155 2.78 -9.34 -14.97
CA ILE A 155 2.61 -9.92 -13.63
C ILE A 155 3.86 -10.71 -13.30
N ASP A 156 4.56 -10.33 -12.22
CA ASP A 156 5.68 -11.10 -11.69
C ASP A 156 5.14 -12.09 -10.65
N LEU A 157 5.42 -13.37 -10.87
CA LEU A 157 5.39 -14.37 -9.82
C LEU A 157 6.80 -14.42 -9.22
N ALA A 158 6.96 -13.79 -8.07
CA ALA A 158 8.24 -13.49 -7.44
C ALA A 158 8.52 -14.43 -6.28
N PHE A 159 9.72 -14.99 -6.24
CA PHE A 159 10.22 -15.91 -5.22
C PHE A 159 11.39 -15.26 -4.49
N ASN A 160 11.16 -14.82 -3.26
CA ASN A 160 12.15 -14.14 -2.44
C ASN A 160 12.94 -15.15 -1.61
N PHE A 161 14.26 -15.08 -1.68
CA PHE A 161 15.18 -15.98 -0.98
C PHE A 161 16.41 -15.24 -0.45
N GLY A 162 17.28 -15.98 0.24
CA GLY A 162 18.40 -15.40 0.98
C GLY A 162 18.03 -15.10 2.43
N ARG A 163 19.03 -14.85 3.25
CA ARG A 163 18.89 -14.69 4.70
C ARG A 163 18.04 -13.47 5.09
N GLN A 164 18.16 -12.41 4.31
CA GLN A 164 17.39 -11.16 4.47
C GLN A 164 16.42 -10.93 3.30
N LYS A 165 16.09 -11.98 2.54
CA LYS A 165 15.26 -11.87 1.33
C LYS A 165 15.81 -10.88 0.30
N GLN A 166 17.12 -10.75 0.23
CA GLN A 166 17.80 -9.82 -0.66
C GLN A 166 17.81 -10.25 -2.12
N TRP A 167 17.56 -11.53 -2.39
CA TRP A 167 17.47 -12.09 -3.73
C TRP A 167 16.04 -12.44 -4.08
N GLN A 168 15.66 -12.17 -5.33
CA GLN A 168 14.37 -12.52 -5.88
C GLN A 168 14.56 -13.14 -7.25
N PHE A 169 14.01 -14.32 -7.47
CA PHE A 169 13.76 -14.89 -8.78
C PHE A 169 12.31 -14.59 -9.17
N TYR A 170 12.04 -14.28 -10.43
CA TYR A 170 10.67 -14.09 -10.89
C TYR A 170 10.41 -14.70 -12.26
N ILE A 171 9.16 -15.05 -12.50
CA ILE A 171 8.62 -15.41 -13.80
C ILE A 171 7.59 -14.34 -14.17
N GLU A 172 7.75 -13.74 -15.33
CA GLU A 172 6.93 -12.62 -15.81
C GLU A 172 6.27 -12.96 -17.15
N PRO A 173 5.01 -13.42 -17.17
CA PRO A 173 4.15 -13.24 -18.32
C PRO A 173 3.84 -11.77 -18.50
N SER A 174 3.98 -11.25 -19.74
CA SER A 174 3.73 -9.85 -20.04
C SER A 174 3.21 -9.64 -21.46
N VAL A 175 2.58 -8.51 -21.63
CA VAL A 175 2.11 -8.03 -22.94
C VAL A 175 2.65 -6.62 -23.16
N THR A 176 3.12 -6.37 -24.38
CA THR A 176 3.58 -5.05 -24.78
C THR A 176 2.82 -4.62 -26.03
N TRP A 177 2.11 -3.52 -25.93
CA TRP A 177 1.48 -2.86 -27.08
C TRP A 177 2.48 -1.87 -27.68
N VAL A 178 2.57 -1.91 -29.01
CA VAL A 178 3.39 -1.00 -29.80
C VAL A 178 2.46 -0.05 -30.52
N PHE A 179 2.56 1.23 -30.20
CA PHE A 179 1.72 2.27 -30.81
C PHE A 179 2.40 2.85 -32.05
N LEU A 180 1.70 3.71 -32.76
CA LEU A 180 2.25 4.45 -33.89
C LEU A 180 3.41 5.33 -33.43
N GLY A 181 4.36 5.52 -34.32
CA GLY A 181 5.58 6.21 -34.01
C GLY A 181 5.41 7.71 -33.81
N THR A 182 6.40 8.28 -33.15
CA THR A 182 6.48 9.71 -32.85
C THR A 182 7.16 10.52 -33.95
N ASP A 183 7.81 9.84 -34.89
CA ASP A 183 8.52 10.51 -35.99
C ASP A 183 7.50 11.17 -36.93
N ARG A 184 7.81 12.37 -37.40
CA ARG A 184 6.97 13.07 -38.35
C ARG A 184 6.75 12.19 -39.59
N GLN A 185 5.51 11.84 -39.88
CA GLN A 185 5.16 11.13 -41.10
C GLN A 185 5.44 12.02 -42.31
N PRO A 186 6.12 11.53 -43.30
CA PRO A 186 6.33 12.28 -44.54
C PRO A 186 4.99 12.50 -45.29
N VAL A 187 5.04 13.42 -46.22
CA VAL A 187 3.92 13.99 -46.97
C VAL A 187 2.94 12.97 -47.62
N ALA A 188 3.39 11.72 -47.78
CA ALA A 188 2.54 10.65 -48.36
C ALA A 188 1.24 10.40 -47.62
N GLN A 189 1.16 10.71 -46.31
CA GLN A 189 -0.08 10.56 -45.52
C GLN A 189 -1.15 11.59 -45.91
N LYS A 190 -0.75 12.75 -46.44
CA LYS A 190 -1.67 13.78 -46.96
C LYS A 190 -2.34 13.37 -48.28
N MET A 191 -1.72 12.47 -49.06
CA MET A 191 -2.25 12.07 -50.38
C MET A 191 -3.38 11.04 -50.31
N HIS A 192 -3.58 10.37 -49.18
CA HIS A 192 -4.56 9.26 -49.08
C HIS A 192 -5.75 9.55 -48.19
N GLY A 193 -5.99 10.81 -47.78
CA GLY A 193 -7.15 11.15 -46.98
C GLY A 193 -7.19 10.53 -45.56
N LEU A 194 -6.06 9.93 -45.13
CA LEU A 194 -5.93 9.40 -43.76
C LEU A 194 -5.82 10.56 -42.79
N SER A 195 -6.85 10.73 -42.02
CA SER A 195 -6.94 11.75 -40.98
C SER A 195 -5.89 11.46 -39.87
N PHE A 196 -5.31 12.51 -39.33
CA PHE A 196 -4.46 12.43 -38.12
C PHE A 196 -5.16 11.82 -36.91
N SER A 197 -6.49 11.67 -36.96
CA SER A 197 -7.30 11.01 -35.92
C SER A 197 -7.00 9.51 -35.77
N ASP A 198 -6.39 8.86 -36.76
CA ASP A 198 -6.05 7.43 -36.69
C ASP A 198 -4.74 7.14 -35.94
N GLN A 199 -4.05 8.16 -35.46
CA GLN A 199 -2.78 8.03 -34.72
C GLN A 199 -2.97 7.83 -33.21
N GLN A 200 -4.19 7.64 -32.74
CA GLN A 200 -4.44 7.38 -31.31
C GLN A 200 -3.83 6.03 -30.88
N PRO A 201 -3.23 5.95 -29.69
CA PRO A 201 -2.77 4.69 -29.15
C PRO A 201 -3.95 3.73 -29.01
N ARG A 202 -3.89 2.60 -29.74
CA ARG A 202 -4.94 1.58 -29.71
C ARG A 202 -4.41 0.30 -29.08
N TYR A 203 -5.07 -0.15 -28.04
CA TYR A 203 -4.81 -1.44 -27.39
C TYR A 203 -5.51 -2.56 -28.18
N THR A 204 -4.89 -3.01 -29.25
CA THR A 204 -5.42 -4.08 -30.10
C THR A 204 -4.50 -5.30 -30.09
N LEU A 205 -5.05 -6.47 -30.33
CA LEU A 205 -4.26 -7.70 -30.46
C LEU A 205 -3.26 -7.65 -31.60
N ASN A 206 -3.55 -6.91 -32.66
CA ASN A 206 -2.63 -6.77 -33.82
C ASN A 206 -1.36 -5.99 -33.50
N ASN A 207 -1.41 -5.12 -32.49
CA ASN A 207 -0.27 -4.31 -32.05
C ASN A 207 0.37 -4.85 -30.78
N MET A 208 0.00 -6.05 -30.36
CA MET A 208 0.44 -6.66 -29.11
C MET A 208 1.50 -7.73 -29.34
N ALA A 209 2.54 -7.69 -28.54
CA ALA A 209 3.50 -8.77 -28.37
C ALA A 209 3.25 -9.43 -27.00
N VAL A 210 3.26 -10.74 -26.97
CA VAL A 210 3.21 -11.56 -25.76
C VAL A 210 4.61 -12.00 -25.43
N GLN A 211 4.99 -11.93 -24.17
CA GLN A 211 6.32 -12.24 -23.68
C GLN A 211 6.24 -13.12 -22.45
N VAL A 212 7.23 -13.97 -22.26
CA VAL A 212 7.48 -14.69 -21.02
C VAL A 212 8.96 -14.51 -20.69
N SER A 213 9.22 -13.94 -19.53
CA SER A 213 10.56 -13.66 -19.03
C SER A 213 10.81 -14.39 -17.71
N GLY A 214 12.05 -14.75 -17.47
CA GLY A 214 12.56 -15.13 -16.15
C GLY A 214 13.68 -14.20 -15.76
N GLY A 215 13.78 -13.82 -14.52
CA GLY A 215 14.81 -12.89 -14.09
C GLY A 215 15.21 -13.00 -12.63
N PHE A 216 16.32 -12.37 -12.33
CA PHE A 216 16.84 -12.24 -10.98
C PHE A 216 16.94 -10.78 -10.61
N ILE A 217 16.50 -10.47 -9.39
CA ILE A 217 16.58 -9.15 -8.78
C ILE A 217 17.43 -9.25 -7.51
N TYR A 218 18.26 -8.27 -7.30
CA TYR A 218 18.97 -8.03 -6.06
C TYR A 218 18.45 -6.73 -5.43
N HIS A 219 17.91 -6.83 -4.22
CA HIS A 219 17.51 -5.69 -3.43
C HIS A 219 18.74 -5.09 -2.74
N LEU A 220 19.02 -3.81 -3.01
CA LEU A 220 20.16 -3.13 -2.43
C LEU A 220 20.02 -2.97 -0.92
N PRO A 221 21.14 -2.92 -0.17
CA PRO A 221 21.08 -2.70 1.27
C PRO A 221 20.54 -1.30 1.58
N ASN A 222 19.65 -1.24 2.54
CA ASN A 222 19.05 -0.03 3.06
C ASN A 222 19.88 0.59 4.18
N SER A 223 19.65 1.85 4.49
CA SER A 223 20.26 2.57 5.61
C SER A 223 19.99 1.93 6.98
N ASN A 224 18.92 1.17 7.11
CA ASN A 224 18.56 0.45 8.34
C ASN A 224 19.21 -0.95 8.46
N GLY A 225 20.16 -1.29 7.58
CA GLY A 225 20.87 -2.56 7.55
C GLY A 225 20.08 -3.76 7.04
N THR A 226 18.88 -3.55 6.46
CA THR A 226 18.07 -4.59 5.81
C THR A 226 18.03 -4.38 4.30
N HIS A 227 17.36 -5.27 3.57
CA HIS A 227 17.09 -5.14 2.13
C HIS A 227 15.59 -4.93 1.84
N HIS A 228 14.82 -4.54 2.85
CA HIS A 228 13.37 -4.38 2.77
C HIS A 228 12.89 -3.35 3.79
N PHE A 229 11.63 -3.00 3.74
CA PHE A 229 11.00 -2.15 4.75
C PHE A 229 11.02 -2.84 6.11
N LYS A 230 11.20 -2.06 7.16
CA LYS A 230 11.10 -2.52 8.53
C LYS A 230 9.91 -1.84 9.20
N LEU A 231 9.19 -2.59 10.02
CA LEU A 231 8.13 -2.01 10.84
C LEU A 231 8.77 -1.23 11.98
N ALA A 232 8.29 -0.02 12.21
CA ALA A 232 8.70 0.74 13.38
C ALA A 232 8.24 -0.03 14.61
N GLY A 233 9.19 -0.37 15.45
CA GLY A 233 8.90 -0.88 16.78
C GLY A 233 8.24 0.20 17.64
N PRO A 234 7.68 -0.15 18.80
CA PRO A 234 7.20 0.84 19.74
C PRO A 234 8.36 1.81 20.08
N ASP A 235 8.08 3.11 20.02
CA ASP A 235 9.05 4.13 20.35
C ASP A 235 9.42 4.03 21.85
N MET A 236 10.50 3.31 22.14
CA MET A 236 10.96 3.09 23.51
C MET A 236 11.36 4.39 24.19
N SER A 237 11.74 5.43 23.43
CA SER A 237 12.07 6.74 24.02
C SER A 237 10.81 7.43 24.53
N GLU A 238 9.75 7.40 23.75
CA GLU A 238 8.44 7.94 24.14
C GLU A 238 7.79 7.11 25.26
N ILE A 239 7.90 5.78 25.20
CA ILE A 239 7.46 4.89 26.29
C ILE A 239 8.19 5.20 27.59
N ASN A 240 9.50 5.37 27.55
CA ASN A 240 10.30 5.72 28.74
C ASN A 240 9.97 7.12 29.24
N ARG A 241 9.74 8.09 28.34
CA ARG A 241 9.28 9.43 28.70
C ARG A 241 7.93 9.40 29.39
N LEU A 242 6.97 8.67 28.82
CA LEU A 242 5.62 8.52 29.40
C LEU A 242 5.67 7.79 30.73
N ASN A 243 6.46 6.74 30.87
CA ASN A 243 6.67 6.06 32.14
C ASN A 243 7.33 6.99 33.18
N GLY A 244 8.24 7.86 32.77
CA GLY A 244 8.80 8.90 33.63
C GLY A 244 7.74 9.88 34.13
N VAL A 245 6.87 10.35 33.24
CA VAL A 245 5.73 11.22 33.61
C VAL A 245 4.74 10.51 34.54
N ILE A 246 4.44 9.25 34.26
CA ILE A 246 3.56 8.43 35.11
C ILE A 246 4.16 8.30 36.52
N ASN A 247 5.44 8.04 36.62
CA ASN A 247 6.10 7.92 37.93
C ASN A 247 6.13 9.26 38.67
N GLN A 248 6.40 10.37 37.97
CA GLN A 248 6.29 11.70 38.55
C GLN A 248 4.89 12.01 39.08
N LEU A 249 3.87 11.73 38.27
CA LEU A 249 2.47 11.93 38.69
C LEU A 249 2.09 11.04 39.89
N ARG A 250 2.60 9.80 39.95
CA ARG A 250 2.41 8.92 41.11
C ARG A 250 3.07 9.47 42.35
N ASP A 251 4.32 9.98 42.22
CA ASP A 251 5.06 10.59 43.33
C ASP A 251 4.38 11.87 43.80
N ASP A 252 3.87 12.70 42.91
CA ASP A 252 3.09 13.91 43.21
C ASP A 252 1.78 13.58 43.94
N LEU A 253 1.08 12.52 43.51
CA LEU A 253 -0.11 12.02 44.16
C LEU A 253 0.21 11.46 45.57
N ALA A 254 1.35 10.77 45.71
CA ALA A 254 1.79 10.26 47.01
C ALA A 254 2.23 11.38 47.96
N ARG A 255 2.69 12.52 47.45
CA ARG A 255 3.05 13.71 48.25
C ARG A 255 1.86 14.55 48.68
N LYS A 256 0.73 14.49 47.98
CA LYS A 256 -0.50 15.26 48.23
C LYS A 256 -1.37 14.85 49.41
N PRO A 257 -1.23 13.67 50.06
CA PRO A 257 -2.14 13.32 51.18
C PRO A 257 -2.05 14.23 52.40
N LYS A 258 -0.89 14.92 52.63
CA LYS A 258 -0.76 15.81 53.80
C LYS A 258 -1.58 17.11 53.73
N GLU A 259 -1.77 17.67 52.53
CA GLU A 259 -2.60 18.87 52.38
C GLU A 259 -4.12 18.57 52.49
N ARG A 260 -4.54 17.37 52.15
CA ARG A 260 -5.95 16.97 52.29
C ARG A 260 -6.40 16.74 53.73
N GLU A 261 -5.51 16.33 54.63
CA GLU A 261 -5.85 16.18 56.04
C GLU A 261 -6.03 17.54 56.75
N VAL A 262 -5.17 18.53 56.43
CA VAL A 262 -5.31 19.88 56.99
C VAL A 262 -6.57 20.57 56.50
N VAL A 263 -6.94 20.40 55.23
CA VAL A 263 -8.21 20.94 54.68
C VAL A 263 -9.41 20.21 55.25
N LYS A 264 -9.31 18.92 55.58
CA LYS A 264 -10.42 18.18 56.24
C LYS A 264 -10.64 18.64 57.66
N GLU A 265 -9.62 19.04 58.40
CA GLU A 265 -9.83 19.58 59.75
C GLU A 265 -10.45 20.99 59.74
N VAL A 266 -9.99 21.88 58.84
CA VAL A 266 -10.58 23.22 58.71
C VAL A 266 -12.01 23.17 58.18
N ILE A 267 -12.32 22.24 57.29
CA ILE A 267 -13.68 22.05 56.76
C ILE A 267 -14.63 21.42 57.82
N LYS A 268 -14.11 20.60 58.75
CA LYS A 268 -14.93 20.06 59.83
C LYS A 268 -15.41 21.12 60.83
N GLU A 269 -14.72 22.22 60.96
CA GLU A 269 -15.15 23.34 61.83
C GLU A 269 -16.15 24.30 61.12
N VAL A 270 -16.09 24.39 59.80
CA VAL A 270 -16.94 25.36 59.04
C VAL A 270 -18.20 24.70 58.48
N VAL A 271 -18.28 23.39 58.36
CA VAL A 271 -19.41 22.65 57.75
C VAL A 271 -20.22 21.88 58.82
N LYS A 272 -20.61 22.58 59.89
CA LYS A 272 -21.65 22.06 60.75
C LYS A 272 -23.07 22.34 60.23
N GLU A 273 -23.20 22.92 59.03
CA GLU A 273 -24.54 23.35 58.55
C GLU A 273 -24.87 23.10 57.07
N VAL A 274 -24.23 22.18 56.33
CA VAL A 274 -24.77 21.70 55.05
C VAL A 274 -24.46 20.24 54.82
N GLN A 275 -25.40 19.37 55.09
CA GLN A 275 -25.37 17.96 54.68
C GLN A 275 -25.73 17.84 53.19
N VAL A 276 -24.75 17.47 52.35
CA VAL A 276 -25.00 16.86 51.05
C VAL A 276 -24.18 15.56 51.02
N PRO A 277 -24.75 14.37 50.81
CA PRO A 277 -24.03 13.11 50.82
C PRO A 277 -23.32 12.92 49.49
N GLY A 278 -22.04 13.24 49.45
CA GLY A 278 -21.14 12.88 48.36
C GLY A 278 -20.47 11.53 48.66
N LYS A 279 -20.87 10.48 47.99
CA LYS A 279 -20.34 9.14 48.13
C LYS A 279 -18.94 9.10 47.52
N GLU A 280 -17.88 8.90 48.32
CA GLU A 280 -16.54 8.60 47.78
C GLU A 280 -16.55 7.23 47.07
N VAL A 281 -16.29 7.22 45.77
CA VAL A 281 -16.21 6.01 44.97
C VAL A 281 -14.76 5.57 44.90
N LYS A 282 -14.39 4.49 45.60
CA LYS A 282 -13.13 3.79 45.39
C LYS A 282 -13.25 2.99 44.09
N VAL A 283 -12.51 3.38 43.07
CA VAL A 283 -12.42 2.65 41.81
C VAL A 283 -11.30 1.62 41.92
N GLU A 284 -11.64 0.34 41.97
CA GLU A 284 -10.69 -0.74 42.14
C GLU A 284 -10.12 -1.24 40.78
N ASN A 285 -10.93 -1.23 39.72
CA ASN A 285 -10.56 -1.71 38.40
C ASN A 285 -11.19 -0.90 37.27
N LEU A 286 -10.46 -0.79 36.14
CA LEU A 286 -10.93 -0.14 34.92
C LEU A 286 -10.99 -1.13 33.80
N VAL A 287 -12.10 -1.20 33.07
CA VAL A 287 -12.21 -1.98 31.82
C VAL A 287 -12.43 -1.02 30.66
N PHE A 288 -11.61 -1.12 29.63
CA PHE A 288 -11.70 -0.31 28.42
C PHE A 288 -12.33 -1.11 27.29
N VAL A 289 -13.33 -0.53 26.64
CA VAL A 289 -14.07 -1.13 25.55
C VAL A 289 -13.94 -0.25 24.31
N THR A 290 -13.43 -0.79 23.22
CA THR A 290 -13.24 -0.07 21.97
C THR A 290 -14.37 -0.30 20.98
N PHE A 291 -14.68 0.72 20.17
CA PHE A 291 -15.73 0.67 19.15
C PHE A 291 -15.19 0.99 17.77
N ALA A 292 -15.81 0.42 16.75
CA ALA A 292 -15.56 0.80 15.36
C ALA A 292 -16.01 2.25 15.10
N GLN A 293 -15.43 2.87 14.08
CA GLN A 293 -15.76 4.25 13.73
C GLN A 293 -17.25 4.44 13.43
N GLY A 294 -17.86 5.44 14.07
CA GLY A 294 -19.28 5.74 13.91
C GLY A 294 -20.24 4.65 14.44
N LYS A 295 -19.75 3.66 15.17
CA LYS A 295 -20.56 2.56 15.71
C LYS A 295 -20.60 2.57 17.24
N SER A 296 -21.72 2.08 17.77
CA SER A 296 -21.96 1.80 19.20
C SER A 296 -22.25 0.33 19.47
N VAL A 297 -22.08 -0.54 18.47
CA VAL A 297 -22.31 -1.99 18.62
C VAL A 297 -21.05 -2.64 19.17
N LEU A 298 -21.23 -3.48 20.20
CA LEU A 298 -20.14 -4.25 20.83
C LEU A 298 -19.65 -5.35 19.91
N GLY A 299 -18.33 -5.38 19.65
CA GLY A 299 -17.67 -6.48 18.96
C GLY A 299 -17.37 -7.64 19.91
N LYS A 300 -16.98 -8.79 19.37
CA LYS A 300 -16.65 -10.00 20.17
C LYS A 300 -15.53 -9.74 21.19
N GLU A 301 -14.51 -8.98 20.81
CA GLU A 301 -13.39 -8.61 21.69
C GLU A 301 -13.85 -7.68 22.84
N ALA A 302 -14.74 -6.75 22.53
CA ALA A 302 -15.33 -5.86 23.50
C ALA A 302 -16.19 -6.61 24.53
N MET A 303 -16.97 -7.58 24.07
CA MET A 303 -17.77 -8.46 24.94
C MET A 303 -16.87 -9.31 25.84
N ALA A 304 -15.79 -9.90 25.28
CA ALA A 304 -14.83 -10.69 26.05
C ALA A 304 -14.10 -9.85 27.13
N ALA A 305 -13.83 -8.57 26.86
CA ALA A 305 -13.26 -7.66 27.84
C ALA A 305 -14.25 -7.35 28.99
N LEU A 306 -15.52 -7.25 28.69
CA LEU A 306 -16.59 -7.01 29.67
C LEU A 306 -16.92 -8.25 30.53
N ASP A 307 -16.63 -9.45 30.00
CA ASP A 307 -16.85 -10.73 30.71
C ASP A 307 -16.01 -10.89 31.99
N ILE A 308 -14.99 -10.06 32.15
CA ILE A 308 -14.13 -10.02 33.33
C ILE A 308 -14.85 -9.43 34.52
N VAL A 309 -15.89 -8.58 34.31
CA VAL A 309 -16.65 -7.94 35.34
C VAL A 309 -17.58 -8.97 36.01
N LYS A 310 -17.42 -9.17 37.30
CA LYS A 310 -18.19 -10.19 38.04
C LYS A 310 -19.65 -9.76 38.22
N PRO A 311 -20.60 -10.70 38.10
CA PRO A 311 -21.98 -10.44 38.46
C PRO A 311 -22.10 -9.91 39.93
N GLY A 312 -23.00 -8.96 40.16
CA GLY A 312 -23.17 -8.29 41.45
C GLY A 312 -22.19 -7.13 41.70
N SER A 313 -21.20 -6.89 40.85
CA SER A 313 -20.36 -5.69 40.93
C SER A 313 -21.13 -4.44 40.57
N HIS A 314 -20.83 -3.34 41.25
CA HIS A 314 -21.33 -2.00 40.92
C HIS A 314 -20.39 -1.32 39.93
N VAL A 315 -20.91 -0.77 38.85
CA VAL A 315 -20.11 -0.10 37.83
C VAL A 315 -20.67 1.24 37.40
N GLN A 316 -19.76 2.12 36.98
CA GLN A 316 -20.09 3.34 36.27
C GLN A 316 -19.49 3.26 34.86
N VAL A 317 -20.27 3.60 33.85
CA VAL A 317 -19.87 3.51 32.43
C VAL A 317 -19.79 4.90 31.84
N VAL A 318 -18.66 5.22 31.24
CA VAL A 318 -18.42 6.49 30.53
C VAL A 318 -18.07 6.23 29.08
N GLY A 319 -18.94 6.65 28.16
CA GLY A 319 -18.71 6.57 26.74
C GLY A 319 -18.05 7.84 26.18
N THR A 320 -17.15 7.69 25.21
CA THR A 320 -16.48 8.81 24.53
C THR A 320 -16.59 8.70 23.02
N ALA A 321 -16.38 9.80 22.31
CA ALA A 321 -16.34 9.88 20.86
C ALA A 321 -15.07 10.60 20.38
N SER A 322 -14.63 10.30 19.16
CA SER A 322 -13.51 10.98 18.51
C SER A 322 -13.92 12.41 18.08
N PRO A 323 -12.96 13.35 17.94
CA PRO A 323 -13.25 14.74 17.59
C PRO A 323 -13.72 14.94 16.14
N GLU A 324 -13.77 13.88 15.34
CA GLU A 324 -14.22 13.91 13.95
C GLU A 324 -15.75 14.06 13.88
N GLY A 325 -16.25 15.02 13.10
CA GLY A 325 -17.68 15.21 12.85
C GLY A 325 -18.36 16.26 13.72
N ASN A 326 -19.70 16.23 13.73
CA ASN A 326 -20.53 17.21 14.45
C ASN A 326 -20.54 16.91 15.97
N PRO A 327 -20.34 17.93 16.83
CA PRO A 327 -20.38 17.77 18.30
C PRO A 327 -21.65 17.12 18.83
N GLU A 328 -22.82 17.47 18.29
CA GLU A 328 -24.10 16.87 18.71
C GLU A 328 -24.20 15.39 18.36
N ALA A 329 -23.70 15.00 17.16
CA ALA A 329 -23.64 13.61 16.76
C ALA A 329 -22.65 12.82 17.62
N ASN A 330 -21.53 13.42 18.00
CA ASN A 330 -20.53 12.82 18.88
C ASN A 330 -21.06 12.65 20.31
N GLN A 331 -21.87 13.59 20.81
CA GLN A 331 -22.54 13.46 22.08
C GLN A 331 -23.55 12.29 22.09
N LYS A 332 -24.36 12.17 21.04
CA LYS A 332 -25.29 11.04 20.87
C LYS A 332 -24.56 9.71 20.72
N LEU A 333 -23.48 9.69 19.98
CA LEU A 333 -22.68 8.47 19.76
C LEU A 333 -21.98 8.01 21.05
N SER A 334 -21.45 8.93 21.85
CA SER A 334 -20.84 8.61 23.14
C SER A 334 -21.86 8.05 24.12
N GLN A 335 -23.06 8.62 24.18
CA GLN A 335 -24.14 8.09 24.98
C GLN A 335 -24.58 6.70 24.52
N ALA A 336 -24.78 6.49 23.22
CA ALA A 336 -25.16 5.18 22.69
C ALA A 336 -24.09 4.10 22.96
N ARG A 337 -22.80 4.46 23.07
CA ARG A 337 -21.74 3.55 23.49
C ARG A 337 -21.84 3.19 24.98
N ALA A 338 -22.06 4.18 25.84
CA ALA A 338 -22.27 3.94 27.26
C ALA A 338 -23.48 3.03 27.48
N ASP A 339 -24.60 3.31 26.80
CA ASP A 339 -25.83 2.54 26.91
C ASP A 339 -25.65 1.08 26.43
N ALA A 340 -24.92 0.86 25.34
CA ALA A 340 -24.63 -0.49 24.82
C ALA A 340 -23.80 -1.33 25.79
N VAL A 341 -22.81 -0.73 26.46
CA VAL A 341 -22.02 -1.39 27.51
C VAL A 341 -22.87 -1.64 28.74
N ALA A 342 -23.66 -0.67 29.17
CA ALA A 342 -24.55 -0.79 30.33
C ALA A 342 -25.59 -1.91 30.14
N ALA A 343 -26.23 -1.98 28.98
CA ALA A 343 -27.16 -3.04 28.63
C ALA A 343 -26.51 -4.43 28.70
N TYR A 344 -25.34 -4.58 28.11
CA TYR A 344 -24.60 -5.85 28.13
C TYR A 344 -24.20 -6.30 29.53
N LEU A 345 -23.72 -5.37 30.37
CA LEU A 345 -23.35 -5.68 31.76
C LEU A 345 -24.56 -6.01 32.63
N THR A 346 -25.66 -5.28 32.44
CA THR A 346 -26.92 -5.52 33.17
C THR A 346 -27.48 -6.91 32.86
N GLU A 347 -27.45 -7.33 31.60
CA GLU A 347 -27.86 -8.67 31.15
C GLU A 347 -27.05 -9.78 31.83
N ARG A 348 -25.83 -9.50 32.26
CA ARG A 348 -24.93 -10.40 33.00
C ARG A 348 -25.00 -10.27 34.52
N GLY A 349 -25.96 -9.53 35.01
CA GLY A 349 -26.18 -9.37 36.46
C GLY A 349 -25.24 -8.40 37.17
N VAL A 350 -24.59 -7.49 36.42
CA VAL A 350 -23.78 -6.39 36.95
C VAL A 350 -24.70 -5.20 37.23
N VAL A 351 -24.52 -4.53 38.33
CA VAL A 351 -25.30 -3.34 38.70
C VAL A 351 -24.65 -2.10 38.08
N VAL A 352 -25.32 -1.49 37.10
CA VAL A 352 -24.86 -0.26 36.50
C VAL A 352 -25.43 0.93 37.23
N ASP A 353 -24.61 1.63 38.02
CA ASP A 353 -25.02 2.79 38.78
C ASP A 353 -25.29 4.02 37.91
N GLU A 354 -24.46 4.18 36.83
CA GLU A 354 -24.55 5.30 35.92
C GLU A 354 -23.95 4.93 34.55
N ALA A 355 -24.57 5.42 33.46
CA ALA A 355 -24.06 5.30 32.10
C ALA A 355 -24.12 6.64 31.37
N THR A 356 -22.99 7.27 31.14
CA THR A 356 -22.92 8.66 30.66
C THR A 356 -22.06 8.79 29.43
N GLY A 357 -22.56 9.48 28.39
CA GLY A 357 -21.79 9.89 27.24
C GLY A 357 -21.15 11.26 27.46
N GLN A 358 -19.84 11.34 27.39
CA GLN A 358 -19.07 12.59 27.57
C GLN A 358 -18.72 13.31 26.25
N GLY A 359 -19.25 12.84 25.11
CA GLY A 359 -18.92 13.42 23.81
C GLY A 359 -17.43 13.25 23.45
N VAL A 360 -16.85 14.30 22.90
CA VAL A 360 -15.43 14.34 22.53
C VAL A 360 -14.58 14.63 23.75
N GLN A 361 -13.62 13.76 24.02
CA GLN A 361 -12.62 13.94 25.06
C GLN A 361 -11.22 14.00 24.46
N GLY A 362 -10.60 15.20 24.48
CA GLY A 362 -9.26 15.45 23.93
C GLY A 362 -9.22 15.63 22.42
N THR A 363 -8.00 15.68 21.88
CA THR A 363 -7.72 15.94 20.45
C THR A 363 -7.41 14.67 19.65
N THR A 364 -7.31 13.53 20.31
CA THR A 364 -7.01 12.22 19.70
C THR A 364 -8.26 11.38 19.52
N SER A 365 -8.17 10.34 18.68
CA SER A 365 -9.27 9.42 18.40
C SER A 365 -9.64 8.59 19.65
N ASN A 366 -10.72 8.96 20.32
CA ASN A 366 -11.26 8.29 21.52
C ASN A 366 -12.58 7.57 21.21
N ARG A 367 -12.49 6.35 20.68
CA ARG A 367 -13.65 5.51 20.32
C ARG A 367 -13.83 4.41 21.35
N LEU A 368 -14.05 4.79 22.60
CA LEU A 368 -14.10 3.83 23.70
C LEU A 368 -15.20 4.14 24.71
N ALA A 369 -15.53 3.13 25.51
CA ALA A 369 -16.20 3.31 26.77
C ALA A 369 -15.29 2.79 27.90
N ILE A 370 -15.34 3.45 29.04
CA ILE A 370 -14.59 3.12 30.24
C ILE A 370 -15.59 2.62 31.28
N VAL A 371 -15.36 1.45 31.81
CA VAL A 371 -16.15 0.88 32.92
C VAL A 371 -15.32 1.00 34.19
N TYR A 372 -15.84 1.73 35.15
CA TYR A 372 -15.27 1.89 36.48
C TYR A 372 -15.94 0.86 37.39
N VAL A 373 -15.22 -0.17 37.81
CA VAL A 373 -15.71 -1.19 38.73
C VAL A 373 -15.40 -0.72 40.18
N LYS A 374 -16.46 -0.65 40.98
CA LYS A 374 -16.38 -0.20 42.39
C LYS A 374 -16.10 -1.35 43.35
#